data_8ac8706312c7afddc14eecde9620e5a6
#
_entry.id   8ac8706312c7afddc14eecde9620e5a6
#
_cell.length_a   1.000
_cell.length_b   1.000
_cell.length_c   1.000
_cell.angle_alpha   90.00
_cell.angle_beta   90.00
_cell.angle_gamma   90.00
#
_symmetry.space_group_name_H-M   'P 1'
#
loop_
_entity.id
_entity.type
_entity.pdbx_description
1 polymer ?
#
loop_
_entity_poly.entity_id
_entity_poly.type
_entity_poly.pdbx_seq_one_letter_code
_entity_poly.pdbx_strand_id
1 'polypeptide(L)'
;MNLYNIWCDLKPGVGDLDFAQKVGAYLGHLGEQGLIEGWRLTRRKLGLGPSVIGEFHIAIEVRDLAQLDAAFGTVATRRDPVEGYHFGVNALVQNATFALYRDFPDPERHQGEERF
;
A
#
# COMPACT_ATOMS: atom_id res chain seq x y z
N MET A 1 -7.63 9.83 -8.13
CA MET A 1 -7.21 8.68 -7.32
C MET A 1 -5.74 8.83 -6.95
N ASN A 2 -5.38 8.53 -5.73
CA ASN A 2 -4.00 8.48 -5.32
C ASN A 2 -3.61 7.03 -5.05
N LEU A 3 -2.34 6.70 -5.30
CA LEU A 3 -1.79 5.36 -5.10
C LEU A 3 -0.70 5.42 -4.06
N TYR A 4 -0.91 4.74 -2.94
CA TYR A 4 0.11 4.56 -1.93
C TYR A 4 0.79 3.23 -2.19
N ASN A 5 2.06 3.27 -2.51
CA ASN A 5 2.83 2.11 -2.96
C ASN A 5 3.82 1.68 -1.89
N ILE A 6 3.88 0.38 -1.67
CA ILE A 6 4.84 -0.23 -0.75
C ILE A 6 5.57 -1.33 -1.51
N TRP A 7 6.90 -1.29 -1.51
CA TRP A 7 7.72 -2.41 -1.97
C TRP A 7 8.40 -3.02 -0.77
N CYS A 8 8.46 -4.34 -0.71
CA CYS A 8 9.08 -5.04 0.40
C CYS A 8 9.59 -6.42 0.00
N ASP A 9 10.45 -6.96 0.84
CA ASP A 9 10.89 -8.35 0.78
C ASP A 9 10.31 -9.10 1.97
N LEU A 10 10.25 -10.42 1.88
CA LEU A 10 9.88 -11.26 3.01
C LEU A 10 11.11 -11.54 3.86
N LYS A 11 10.91 -11.60 5.17
CA LYS A 11 11.95 -12.07 6.08
C LYS A 11 12.27 -13.53 5.79
N PRO A 12 13.49 -14.01 6.11
CA PRO A 12 13.83 -15.42 5.93
C PRO A 12 12.82 -16.34 6.61
N GLY A 13 12.43 -17.40 5.91
CA GLY A 13 11.51 -18.41 6.44
C GLY A 13 10.03 -18.09 6.31
N VAL A 14 9.67 -16.89 5.84
CA VAL A 14 8.27 -16.51 5.64
C VAL A 14 7.76 -17.11 4.32
N GLY A 15 6.63 -17.81 4.38
CA GLY A 15 5.97 -18.35 3.20
C GLY A 15 5.23 -17.26 2.42
N ASP A 16 5.35 -17.31 1.10
CA ASP A 16 4.76 -16.29 0.23
C ASP A 16 3.23 -16.29 0.27
N LEU A 17 2.61 -17.45 0.33
CA LEU A 17 1.15 -17.54 0.42
C LEU A 17 0.62 -17.10 1.78
N ASP A 18 1.37 -17.33 2.85
CA ASP A 18 1.02 -16.83 4.18
C ASP A 18 1.05 -15.30 4.20
N PHE A 19 2.09 -14.73 3.61
CA PHE A 19 2.19 -13.28 3.43
C PHE A 19 0.99 -12.73 2.65
N ALA A 20 0.66 -13.34 1.51
CA ALA A 20 -0.49 -12.89 0.70
C ALA A 20 -1.80 -12.94 1.48
N GLN A 21 -2.00 -13.97 2.29
CA GLN A 21 -3.19 -14.09 3.15
C GLN A 21 -3.25 -12.96 4.19
N LYS A 22 -2.13 -12.66 4.82
CA LYS A 22 -2.05 -11.59 5.83
C LYS A 22 -2.30 -10.22 5.21
N VAL A 23 -1.75 -9.95 4.04
CA VAL A 23 -1.99 -8.70 3.30
C VAL A 23 -3.48 -8.57 2.97
N GLY A 24 -4.10 -9.65 2.45
CA GLY A 24 -5.52 -9.66 2.13
C GLY A 24 -6.41 -9.40 3.35
N ALA A 25 -6.07 -10.01 4.49
CA ALA A 25 -6.83 -9.79 5.72
C ALA A 25 -6.73 -8.34 6.20
N TYR A 26 -5.53 -7.76 6.18
CA TYR A 26 -5.30 -6.39 6.61
C TYR A 26 -5.98 -5.37 5.70
N LEU A 27 -5.69 -5.43 4.40
CA LEU A 27 -6.21 -4.45 3.45
C LEU A 27 -7.70 -4.66 3.18
N GLY A 28 -8.17 -5.90 3.24
CA GLY A 28 -9.60 -6.20 3.18
C GLY A 28 -10.35 -5.55 4.35
N HIS A 29 -9.78 -5.61 5.56
CA HIS A 29 -10.35 -4.94 6.72
C HIS A 29 -10.43 -3.43 6.52
N LEU A 30 -9.33 -2.81 6.08
CA LEU A 30 -9.33 -1.36 5.82
C LEU A 30 -10.35 -0.97 4.75
N GLY A 31 -10.51 -1.79 3.72
CA GLY A 31 -11.53 -1.58 2.68
C GLY A 31 -12.95 -1.64 3.24
N GLU A 32 -13.24 -2.61 4.10
CA GLU A 32 -14.55 -2.74 4.76
C GLU A 32 -14.86 -1.54 5.64
N GLN A 33 -13.85 -0.95 6.25
CA GLN A 33 -13.99 0.25 7.09
C GLN A 33 -14.06 1.55 6.27
N GLY A 34 -13.99 1.47 4.95
CA GLY A 34 -14.01 2.65 4.07
C GLY A 34 -12.74 3.49 4.12
N LEU A 35 -11.64 2.94 4.62
CA LEU A 35 -10.38 3.67 4.78
C LEU A 35 -9.51 3.62 3.52
N ILE A 36 -9.77 2.71 2.61
CA ILE A 36 -9.15 2.62 1.29
C ILE A 36 -10.21 2.24 0.26
N GLU A 37 -9.94 2.52 -1.02
CA GLU A 37 -10.87 2.18 -2.10
C GLU A 37 -10.55 0.83 -2.74
N GLY A 38 -9.28 0.45 -2.77
CA GLY A 38 -8.88 -0.83 -3.33
C GLY A 38 -7.41 -1.09 -3.05
N TRP A 39 -6.97 -2.28 -3.42
CA TRP A 39 -5.57 -2.65 -3.25
C TRP A 39 -5.20 -3.77 -4.21
N ARG A 40 -3.90 -3.93 -4.44
CA ARG A 40 -3.37 -4.97 -5.30
C ARG A 40 -2.00 -5.41 -4.78
N LEU A 41 -1.78 -6.72 -4.73
CA LEU A 41 -0.50 -7.30 -4.38
C LEU A 41 0.10 -7.93 -5.63
N THR A 42 1.32 -7.54 -5.97
CA THR A 42 2.05 -8.08 -7.11
C THR A 42 3.45 -8.51 -6.69
N ARG A 43 4.05 -9.37 -7.50
CA ARG A 43 5.40 -9.91 -7.27
C ARG A 43 6.23 -9.72 -8.52
N ARG A 44 7.48 -9.34 -8.36
CA ARG A 44 8.44 -9.26 -9.47
C ARG A 44 8.50 -10.59 -10.22
N LYS A 45 8.45 -10.52 -11.52
CA LYS A 45 8.56 -11.69 -12.39
C LYS A 45 9.86 -11.68 -13.18
N LEU A 46 10.44 -12.86 -13.38
CA LEU A 46 11.64 -13.06 -14.20
C LEU A 46 12.84 -12.23 -13.77
N GLY A 47 12.89 -11.80 -12.49
CA GLY A 47 13.94 -10.94 -12.00
C GLY A 47 13.95 -9.54 -12.60
N LEU A 48 12.89 -9.11 -13.26
CA LEU A 48 12.83 -7.82 -13.96
C LEU A 48 12.43 -6.70 -12.99
N GLY A 49 13.41 -5.98 -12.52
CA GLY A 49 13.22 -4.83 -11.65
C GLY A 49 14.53 -4.40 -11.00
N PRO A 50 14.63 -3.15 -10.55
CA PRO A 50 15.82 -2.67 -9.87
C PRO A 50 15.95 -3.30 -8.47
N SER A 51 17.19 -3.55 -8.06
CA SER A 51 17.48 -4.20 -6.78
C SER A 51 17.17 -3.31 -5.56
N VAL A 52 17.02 -2.00 -5.78
CA VAL A 52 16.75 -1.04 -4.71
C VAL A 52 15.31 -1.11 -4.17
N ILE A 53 14.40 -1.73 -4.92
CA ILE A 53 13.04 -1.97 -4.44
C ILE A 53 12.82 -3.45 -4.21
N GLY A 54 11.90 -3.78 -3.29
CA GLY A 54 11.63 -5.16 -2.91
C GLY A 54 10.92 -5.96 -4.00
N GLU A 55 10.87 -7.27 -3.79
CA GLU A 55 10.27 -8.22 -4.70
C GLU A 55 8.75 -8.07 -4.79
N PHE A 56 8.09 -7.74 -3.67
CA PHE A 56 6.64 -7.60 -3.61
C PHE A 56 6.25 -6.13 -3.67
N HIS A 57 5.15 -5.87 -4.34
CA HIS A 57 4.59 -4.53 -4.47
C HIS A 57 3.13 -4.54 -4.04
N ILE A 58 2.79 -3.68 -3.10
CA ILE A 58 1.42 -3.45 -2.66
C ILE A 58 1.01 -2.07 -3.15
N ALA A 59 -0.02 -1.99 -4.00
CA ALA A 59 -0.59 -0.74 -4.45
C ALA A 59 -1.92 -0.55 -3.73
N ILE A 60 -2.05 0.54 -2.99
CA ILE A 60 -3.26 0.86 -2.24
C ILE A 60 -3.89 2.10 -2.87
N GLU A 61 -5.14 1.95 -3.29
CA GLU A 61 -5.89 3.04 -3.92
C GLU A 61 -6.67 3.79 -2.85
N VAL A 62 -6.51 5.12 -2.84
CA VAL A 62 -7.32 6.02 -2.01
C VAL A 62 -7.91 7.11 -2.91
N ARG A 63 -9.09 7.58 -2.55
CA ARG A 63 -9.84 8.57 -3.30
C ARG A 63 -9.15 9.94 -3.27
N ASP A 64 -8.55 10.27 -2.12
CA ASP A 64 -7.86 11.53 -1.87
C ASP A 64 -6.89 11.41 -0.69
N LEU A 65 -6.15 12.48 -0.42
CA LEU A 65 -5.19 12.49 0.70
C LEU A 65 -5.88 12.48 2.06
N ALA A 66 -7.09 13.01 2.15
CA ALA A 66 -7.85 12.99 3.40
C ALA A 66 -8.19 11.55 3.81
N GLN A 67 -8.57 10.71 2.85
CA GLN A 67 -8.83 9.30 3.13
C GLN A 67 -7.55 8.58 3.57
N LEU A 68 -6.43 8.86 2.90
CA LEU A 68 -5.14 8.27 3.26
C LEU A 68 -4.73 8.67 4.68
N ASP A 69 -4.90 9.96 5.02
CA ASP A 69 -4.60 10.47 6.36
C ASP A 69 -5.47 9.77 7.43
N ALA A 70 -6.75 9.57 7.14
CA ALA A 70 -7.66 8.85 8.04
C ALA A 70 -7.21 7.39 8.24
N ALA A 71 -6.75 6.73 7.19
CA ALA A 71 -6.22 5.38 7.27
C ALA A 71 -4.97 5.32 8.15
N PHE A 72 -4.01 6.22 7.91
CA PHE A 72 -2.82 6.33 8.76
C PHE A 72 -3.17 6.63 10.21
N GLY A 73 -4.11 7.53 10.44
CA GLY A 73 -4.56 7.86 11.80
C GLY A 73 -5.13 6.65 12.53
N THR A 74 -5.93 5.84 11.85
CA THR A 74 -6.51 4.61 12.42
C THR A 74 -5.43 3.59 12.76
N VAL A 75 -4.48 3.36 11.87
CA VAL A 75 -3.37 2.44 12.13
C VAL A 75 -2.49 2.96 13.27
N ALA A 76 -2.25 4.26 13.32
CA ALA A 76 -1.42 4.89 14.36
C ALA A 76 -2.01 4.77 15.76
N THR A 77 -3.32 4.54 15.91
CA THR A 77 -3.94 4.32 17.24
C THR A 77 -3.42 3.05 17.92
N ARG A 78 -2.92 2.10 17.15
CA ARG A 78 -2.44 0.78 17.61
C ARG A 78 -3.50 0.03 18.40
N ARG A 79 -4.75 0.18 18.00
CA ARG A 79 -5.89 -0.50 18.63
C ARG A 79 -6.33 -1.69 17.79
N ASP A 80 -6.74 -2.76 18.47
CA ASP A 80 -7.37 -3.89 17.80
C ASP A 80 -8.75 -3.52 17.26
N PRO A 81 -9.20 -4.14 16.16
CA PRO A 81 -8.52 -5.26 15.47
C PRO A 81 -7.44 -4.82 14.47
N VAL A 82 -7.34 -3.53 14.16
CA VAL A 82 -6.42 -3.02 13.12
C VAL A 82 -4.96 -3.29 13.47
N GLU A 83 -4.58 -3.16 14.75
CA GLU A 83 -3.21 -3.43 15.16
C GLU A 83 -2.79 -4.88 14.91
N GLY A 84 -3.68 -5.83 15.18
CA GLY A 84 -3.41 -7.24 14.91
C GLY A 84 -3.19 -7.51 13.43
N TYR A 85 -4.01 -6.94 12.55
CA TYR A 85 -3.86 -7.07 11.11
C TYR A 85 -2.57 -6.42 10.61
N HIS A 86 -2.29 -5.20 11.06
CA HIS A 86 -1.08 -4.47 10.67
C HIS A 86 0.18 -5.21 11.12
N PHE A 87 0.23 -5.66 12.37
CA PHE A 87 1.34 -6.42 12.90
C PHE A 87 1.54 -7.73 12.16
N GLY A 88 0.43 -8.42 11.78
CA GLY A 88 0.48 -9.65 11.03
C GLY A 88 1.24 -9.51 9.71
N VAL A 89 1.12 -8.36 9.03
CA VAL A 89 1.88 -8.07 7.81
C VAL A 89 3.29 -7.56 8.17
N ASN A 90 3.37 -6.56 9.04
CA ASN A 90 4.61 -5.86 9.34
C ASN A 90 5.69 -6.78 9.91
N ALA A 91 5.29 -7.81 10.66
CA ALA A 91 6.21 -8.77 11.23
C ALA A 91 6.88 -9.68 10.19
N LEU A 92 6.30 -9.80 8.98
CA LEU A 92 6.76 -10.70 7.93
C LEU A 92 7.71 -10.07 6.93
N VAL A 93 7.79 -8.73 6.90
CA VAL A 93 8.47 -8.00 5.82
C VAL A 93 9.74 -7.30 6.32
N GLN A 94 10.63 -7.03 5.37
CA GLN A 94 11.84 -6.24 5.56
C GLN A 94 12.09 -5.41 4.30
N ASN A 95 13.00 -4.45 4.41
CA ASN A 95 13.41 -3.60 3.28
C ASN A 95 12.23 -2.86 2.64
N ALA A 96 11.30 -2.38 3.46
CA ALA A 96 10.13 -1.66 2.96
C ALA A 96 10.52 -0.27 2.44
N THR A 97 10.03 0.06 1.25
CA THR A 97 10.13 1.39 0.66
C THR A 97 8.75 1.85 0.24
N PHE A 98 8.53 3.17 0.25
CA PHE A 98 7.20 3.75 0.09
C PHE A 98 7.24 4.84 -0.96
N ALA A 99 6.14 4.99 -1.71
CA ALA A 99 5.97 6.08 -2.66
C ALA A 99 4.49 6.43 -2.81
N LEU A 100 4.22 7.71 -2.96
CA LEU A 100 2.86 8.20 -3.19
C LEU A 100 2.78 8.75 -4.61
N TYR A 101 1.86 8.19 -5.37
CA TYR A 101 1.59 8.60 -6.76
C TYR A 101 0.16 9.07 -6.87
N ARG A 102 -0.09 9.94 -7.82
CA ARG A 102 -1.42 10.46 -8.15
C ARG A 102 -1.66 10.29 -9.63
N ASP A 103 -2.91 10.09 -10.01
CA ASP A 103 -3.30 10.10 -11.41
C ASP A 103 -2.86 11.42 -12.06
N PHE A 104 -2.38 11.34 -13.27
CA PHE A 104 -1.93 12.50 -14.03
C PHE A 104 -2.69 12.55 -15.36
N PRO A 105 -3.12 13.72 -15.82
CA PRO A 105 -2.96 15.04 -15.17
C PRO A 105 -3.93 15.24 -13.99
N ASP A 106 -3.59 16.20 -13.12
CA ASP A 106 -4.49 16.59 -12.03
C ASP A 106 -5.82 17.10 -12.62
N PRO A 107 -6.95 16.80 -11.95
CA PRO A 107 -8.26 17.18 -12.49
C PRO A 107 -8.43 18.68 -12.72
N GLU A 108 -7.71 19.50 -11.96
CA GLU A 108 -7.78 20.96 -12.03
C GLU A 108 -6.93 21.52 -13.17
N ARG A 109 -6.14 20.70 -13.85
CA ARG A 109 -5.23 21.16 -14.89
C ARG A 109 -5.78 20.81 -16.27
N HIS A 110 -5.89 21.82 -17.10
CA HIS A 110 -6.35 21.68 -18.47
C HIS A 110 -5.31 22.25 -19.43
N GLN A 111 -5.17 21.62 -20.59
CA GLN A 111 -4.21 22.08 -21.58
C GLN A 111 -4.52 23.52 -21.99
N GLY A 112 -3.49 24.37 -21.98
CA GLY A 112 -3.63 25.79 -22.30
C GLY A 112 -3.95 26.68 -21.10
N GLU A 113 -4.15 26.10 -19.92
CA GLU A 113 -4.49 26.83 -18.70
C GLU A 113 -3.38 26.75 -17.65
N GLU A 114 -2.24 26.17 -18.00
CA GLU A 114 -1.11 26.00 -17.08
C GLU A 114 -0.54 27.35 -16.66
N ARG A 115 -0.31 27.48 -15.38
CA ARG A 115 0.35 28.64 -14.78
C ARG A 115 1.55 28.19 -13.97
N PHE A 116 2.63 28.85 -14.17
CA PHE A 116 3.90 28.52 -13.54
C PHE A 116 4.38 29.64 -12.63
#